data_09dc23a267d7b214f8a72c29c384bae7
#
_entry.id   09dc23a267d7b214f8a72c29c384bae7
#
_cell.length_a   1.000
_cell.length_b   1.000
_cell.length_c   1.000
_cell.angle_alpha   90.00
_cell.angle_beta   90.00
_cell.angle_gamma   90.00
#
_symmetry.space_group_name_H-M   'P 1'
#
loop_
_entity.id
_entity.type
_entity.pdbx_description
1 polymer ?
#
loop_
_entity_poly.entity_id
_entity_poly.type
_entity_poly.pdbx_seq_one_letter_code
_entity_poly.pdbx_strand_id
1 'polypeptide(L)'
;MYESFRRRSCVSPRMDRKPRFAIVHTLLSLMICLCLACATRHEGGALCPAIEMSVVADTQTDSTKTVTLNDTTTILISRTPLVATGDITSATASQTEDRWGLNFTVTDDAAKRVHEFSKQHVGRNLALVVDGKVHGTPRIASALVGGYRIDGFNRADAERLATAISNGCRR
;
A
#
# COMPACT_ATOMS: atom_id res chain seq x y z
N MET A 1 -47.80 14.88 34.55
CA MET A 1 -46.80 14.58 35.60
C MET A 1 -45.59 15.45 35.34
N TYR A 2 -45.40 16.45 36.21
CA TYR A 2 -44.43 17.53 36.14
C TYR A 2 -43.25 17.16 37.05
N GLU A 3 -42.01 17.10 36.55
CA GLU A 3 -40.83 17.10 37.38
C GLU A 3 -39.83 18.13 36.84
N SER A 4 -39.81 19.18 37.45
CA SER A 4 -38.96 19.99 38.29
C SER A 4 -37.47 19.99 37.90
N PHE A 5 -37.10 21.02 37.09
CA PHE A 5 -35.74 21.37 36.71
C PHE A 5 -35.07 22.22 37.84
N ARG A 6 -34.18 21.64 38.63
CA ARG A 6 -33.51 22.31 39.74
C ARG A 6 -32.24 23.03 39.22
N ARG A 7 -32.28 24.36 39.16
CA ARG A 7 -31.13 25.24 38.90
C ARG A 7 -30.16 25.18 40.10
N ARG A 8 -28.92 24.81 39.87
CA ARG A 8 -27.86 25.01 40.83
C ARG A 8 -27.13 26.31 40.52
N SER A 9 -27.19 27.23 41.45
CA SER A 9 -26.49 28.51 41.46
C SER A 9 -24.97 28.26 41.59
N CYS A 10 -24.18 28.78 40.65
CA CYS A 10 -22.75 28.88 40.79
C CYS A 10 -22.38 30.05 41.68
N VAL A 11 -21.82 29.75 42.86
CA VAL A 11 -21.20 30.73 43.75
C VAL A 11 -19.74 30.93 43.26
N SER A 12 -19.44 32.17 42.89
CA SER A 12 -18.06 32.58 42.54
C SER A 12 -17.19 32.70 43.80
N PRO A 13 -16.01 32.07 43.85
CA PRO A 13 -15.01 32.40 44.89
C PRO A 13 -14.19 33.62 44.44
N ARG A 14 -14.10 34.61 45.35
CA ARG A 14 -13.22 35.79 45.27
C ARG A 14 -11.78 35.36 45.09
N MET A 15 -11.15 35.77 43.98
CA MET A 15 -9.71 35.64 43.74
C MET A 15 -8.92 36.68 44.55
N ASP A 16 -8.18 36.17 45.52
CA ASP A 16 -7.15 36.94 46.25
C ASP A 16 -5.88 37.02 45.37
N ARG A 17 -5.49 38.26 45.04
CA ARG A 17 -4.34 38.55 44.16
C ARG A 17 -3.04 38.52 45.00
N LYS A 18 -2.22 37.49 44.83
CA LYS A 18 -0.79 37.52 45.15
C LYS A 18 0.05 37.16 43.94
N PRO A 19 1.19 37.79 43.67
CA PRO A 19 1.94 37.66 42.43
C PRO A 19 2.69 36.33 42.39
N ARG A 20 2.32 35.45 41.43
CA ARG A 20 2.97 34.16 41.17
C ARG A 20 3.61 34.17 39.80
N PHE A 21 4.67 34.97 39.61
CA PHE A 21 5.44 34.98 38.36
C PHE A 21 6.36 33.76 38.18
N ALA A 22 6.54 32.92 39.23
CA ALA A 22 7.46 31.78 39.16
C ALA A 22 6.85 30.47 38.64
N ILE A 23 5.50 30.33 38.58
CA ILE A 23 4.84 29.07 38.23
C ILE A 23 4.53 28.97 36.71
N VAL A 24 4.44 30.13 36.03
CA VAL A 24 4.07 30.17 34.60
C VAL A 24 5.18 29.58 33.70
N HIS A 25 6.45 29.77 34.05
CA HIS A 25 7.57 29.23 33.26
C HIS A 25 7.72 27.71 33.38
N THR A 26 7.41 27.12 34.53
CA THR A 26 7.49 25.65 34.70
C THR A 26 6.34 24.91 34.03
N LEU A 27 5.14 25.48 34.01
CA LEU A 27 4.00 24.88 33.31
C LEU A 27 4.12 24.99 31.78
N LEU A 28 4.68 26.10 31.27
CA LEU A 28 4.92 26.27 29.84
C LEU A 28 6.00 25.30 29.32
N SER A 29 7.06 25.04 30.11
CA SER A 29 8.10 24.08 29.77
C SER A 29 7.59 22.64 29.79
N LEU A 30 6.68 22.28 30.69
CA LEU A 30 6.05 20.94 30.74
C LEU A 30 5.09 20.72 29.56
N MET A 31 4.38 21.74 29.13
CA MET A 31 3.46 21.65 28.00
C MET A 31 4.19 21.52 26.66
N ILE A 32 5.36 22.17 26.51
CA ILE A 32 6.22 22.03 25.33
C ILE A 32 6.82 20.62 25.26
N CYS A 33 7.22 20.01 26.40
CA CYS A 33 7.70 18.62 26.43
C CYS A 33 6.61 17.60 26.06
N LEU A 34 5.34 17.82 26.46
CA LEU A 34 4.24 16.93 26.07
C LEU A 34 3.94 17.02 24.55
N CYS A 35 4.06 18.20 23.95
CA CYS A 35 3.87 18.38 22.51
C CYS A 35 4.99 17.75 21.68
N LEU A 36 6.26 17.77 22.16
CA LEU A 36 7.36 17.08 21.47
C LEU A 36 7.28 15.55 21.58
N ALA A 37 6.70 15.01 22.64
CA ALA A 37 6.50 13.56 22.78
C ALA A 37 5.38 13.02 21.89
N CYS A 38 4.44 13.86 21.43
CA CYS A 38 3.40 13.46 20.47
C CYS A 38 3.87 13.47 19.00
N ALA A 39 5.02 14.11 18.70
CA ALA A 39 5.49 14.29 17.33
C ALA A 39 6.33 13.10 16.80
N THR A 40 6.57 12.06 17.58
CA THR A 40 7.42 10.91 17.16
C THR A 40 6.69 9.58 17.08
N ARG A 41 5.36 9.57 17.08
CA ARG A 41 4.65 8.41 16.55
C ARG A 41 4.50 8.56 15.03
N HIS A 42 5.60 8.53 14.33
CA HIS A 42 5.63 7.99 12.98
C HIS A 42 5.41 6.48 13.15
N GLU A 43 4.17 6.08 13.36
CA GLU A 43 3.76 4.74 12.99
C GLU A 43 3.98 4.66 11.48
N GLY A 44 5.16 4.16 11.11
CA GLY A 44 5.42 3.66 9.78
C GLY A 44 4.48 2.47 9.57
N GLY A 45 3.20 2.75 9.34
CA GLY A 45 2.30 1.79 8.74
C GLY A 45 3.00 1.37 7.45
N ALA A 46 3.47 0.14 7.38
CA ALA A 46 4.09 -0.39 6.18
C ALA A 46 3.08 -0.15 5.06
N LEU A 47 3.39 0.85 4.20
CA LEU A 47 2.56 1.14 3.05
C LEU A 47 2.49 -0.16 2.25
N CYS A 48 1.27 -0.67 2.10
CA CYS A 48 1.06 -1.89 1.35
C CYS A 48 1.53 -1.67 -0.08
N PRO A 49 2.46 -2.47 -0.60
CA PRO A 49 2.93 -2.32 -1.96
C PRO A 49 1.76 -2.49 -2.93
N ALA A 50 1.69 -1.64 -3.92
CA ALA A 50 0.72 -1.76 -4.99
C ALA A 50 1.29 -2.72 -6.05
N ILE A 51 0.86 -3.99 -6.01
CA ILE A 51 1.25 -5.01 -7.01
C ILE A 51 0.09 -5.24 -7.96
N GLU A 52 0.36 -5.19 -9.23
CA GLU A 52 -0.64 -5.46 -10.27
C GLU A 52 -0.04 -6.21 -11.46
N MET A 53 -0.86 -7.08 -12.04
CA MET A 53 -0.61 -7.69 -13.36
C MET A 53 -1.66 -7.15 -14.31
N SER A 54 -1.23 -6.40 -15.30
CA SER A 54 -2.12 -5.73 -16.27
C SER A 54 -1.74 -6.06 -17.70
N VAL A 55 -2.69 -5.90 -18.61
CA VAL A 55 -2.46 -6.10 -20.04
C VAL A 55 -1.75 -4.89 -20.62
N VAL A 56 -0.69 -5.10 -21.41
CA VAL A 56 -0.05 -4.03 -22.17
C VAL A 56 -0.97 -3.64 -23.33
N ALA A 57 -1.24 -2.35 -23.45
CA ALA A 57 -2.08 -1.77 -24.48
C ALA A 57 -1.25 -1.11 -25.58
N ASP A 58 -1.71 -1.21 -26.83
CA ASP A 58 -1.05 -0.63 -27.99
C ASP A 58 -1.52 0.80 -28.26
N THR A 59 -2.71 1.18 -27.75
CA THR A 59 -3.32 2.49 -27.97
C THR A 59 -3.83 3.09 -26.66
N GLN A 60 -3.74 4.40 -26.57
CA GLN A 60 -4.26 5.13 -25.42
C GLN A 60 -5.79 5.27 -25.55
N THR A 61 -6.50 4.90 -24.50
CA THR A 61 -7.96 5.02 -24.37
C THR A 61 -8.31 5.39 -22.92
N ASP A 62 -9.57 5.68 -22.65
CA ASP A 62 -10.04 5.96 -21.29
C ASP A 62 -9.84 4.76 -20.33
N SER A 63 -9.75 3.55 -20.90
CA SER A 63 -9.50 2.31 -20.16
C SER A 63 -8.02 1.98 -19.94
N THR A 64 -7.09 2.84 -20.39
CA THR A 64 -5.65 2.66 -20.23
C THR A 64 -5.04 3.72 -19.31
N LYS A 65 -3.89 3.39 -18.73
CA LYS A 65 -3.01 4.29 -17.97
C LYS A 65 -1.57 4.10 -18.38
N THR A 66 -0.78 5.16 -18.21
CA THR A 66 0.68 5.12 -18.43
C THR A 66 1.39 4.67 -17.17
N VAL A 67 2.36 3.79 -17.29
CA VAL A 67 3.26 3.36 -16.21
C VAL A 67 4.72 3.41 -16.66
N THR A 68 5.62 3.58 -15.70
CA THR A 68 7.06 3.73 -15.95
C THR A 68 7.71 2.35 -16.10
N LEU A 69 8.36 2.11 -17.24
CA LEU A 69 9.17 0.91 -17.48
C LEU A 69 10.61 1.13 -17.01
N ASN A 70 11.20 2.30 -17.34
CA ASN A 70 12.50 2.75 -16.88
C ASN A 70 12.52 4.29 -16.87
N ASP A 71 13.64 4.90 -16.51
CA ASP A 71 13.76 6.36 -16.33
C ASP A 71 13.33 7.19 -17.56
N THR A 72 13.34 6.60 -18.75
CA THR A 72 13.05 7.29 -20.02
C THR A 72 11.87 6.71 -20.79
N THR A 73 11.38 5.53 -20.39
CA THR A 73 10.37 4.79 -21.15
C THR A 73 9.14 4.53 -20.31
N THR A 74 7.98 4.82 -20.88
CA THR A 74 6.67 4.48 -20.34
C THR A 74 5.93 3.54 -21.26
N ILE A 75 5.03 2.75 -20.71
CA ILE A 75 4.13 1.88 -21.47
C ILE A 75 2.68 2.15 -21.07
N LEU A 76 1.77 1.82 -21.97
CA LEU A 76 0.35 1.84 -21.69
C LEU A 76 -0.10 0.48 -21.17
N ILE A 77 -0.88 0.47 -20.10
CA ILE A 77 -1.50 -0.73 -19.56
C ILE A 77 -2.98 -0.52 -19.31
N SER A 78 -3.73 -1.61 -19.22
CA SER A 78 -5.13 -1.57 -18.81
C SER A 78 -5.26 -0.97 -17.39
N ARG A 79 -6.26 -0.09 -17.18
CA ARG A 79 -6.60 0.42 -15.84
C ARG A 79 -7.17 -0.66 -14.93
N THR A 80 -7.84 -1.66 -15.51
CA THR A 80 -8.36 -2.81 -14.76
C THR A 80 -7.32 -3.92 -14.80
N PRO A 81 -6.65 -4.21 -13.69
CA PRO A 81 -5.65 -5.27 -13.64
C PRO A 81 -6.32 -6.66 -13.66
N LEU A 82 -5.62 -7.65 -14.19
CA LEU A 82 -5.99 -9.06 -14.07
C LEU A 82 -5.77 -9.57 -12.63
N VAL A 83 -4.71 -9.06 -11.97
CA VAL A 83 -4.38 -9.31 -10.57
C VAL A 83 -4.03 -7.98 -9.92
N ALA A 84 -4.58 -7.73 -8.75
CA ALA A 84 -4.24 -6.61 -7.87
C ALA A 84 -3.67 -7.12 -6.54
N THR A 85 -3.09 -6.25 -5.72
CA THR A 85 -2.54 -6.63 -4.40
C THR A 85 -3.54 -7.39 -3.53
N GLY A 86 -4.82 -7.00 -3.57
CA GLY A 86 -5.89 -7.67 -2.81
C GLY A 86 -6.20 -9.11 -3.24
N ASP A 87 -5.82 -9.47 -4.45
CA ASP A 87 -5.97 -10.83 -4.97
C ASP A 87 -4.83 -11.76 -4.52
N ILE A 88 -3.71 -11.23 -4.01
CA ILE A 88 -2.54 -12.05 -3.64
C ILE A 88 -2.77 -12.71 -2.29
N THR A 89 -2.68 -14.03 -2.26
CA THR A 89 -2.91 -14.85 -1.05
C THR A 89 -1.63 -15.16 -0.29
N SER A 90 -0.51 -15.30 -1.00
CA SER A 90 0.80 -15.50 -0.40
C SER A 90 1.90 -14.92 -1.29
N ALA A 91 3.03 -14.55 -0.68
CA ALA A 91 4.21 -14.14 -1.39
C ALA A 91 5.48 -14.60 -0.66
N THR A 92 6.49 -15.03 -1.42
CA THR A 92 7.80 -15.42 -0.90
C THR A 92 8.91 -14.85 -1.77
N ALA A 93 9.94 -14.31 -1.13
CA ALA A 93 11.16 -13.93 -1.83
C ALA A 93 12.00 -15.18 -2.11
N SER A 94 12.54 -15.28 -3.31
CA SER A 94 13.47 -16.36 -3.66
C SER A 94 14.51 -15.90 -4.67
N GLN A 95 15.66 -16.54 -4.63
CA GLN A 95 16.71 -16.33 -5.61
C GLN A 95 16.70 -17.47 -6.63
N THR A 96 16.81 -17.12 -7.90
CA THR A 96 17.02 -18.07 -8.99
C THR A 96 18.22 -17.57 -9.79
N GLU A 97 19.27 -18.37 -9.87
CA GLU A 97 20.57 -17.93 -10.37
C GLU A 97 21.03 -16.68 -9.60
N ASP A 98 21.38 -15.59 -10.29
CA ASP A 98 21.82 -14.34 -9.68
C ASP A 98 20.71 -13.30 -9.50
N ARG A 99 19.43 -13.67 -9.70
CA ARG A 99 18.27 -12.76 -9.65
C ARG A 99 17.36 -13.07 -8.50
N TRP A 100 17.06 -12.04 -7.72
CA TRP A 100 16.01 -12.09 -6.71
C TRP A 100 14.65 -11.78 -7.33
N GLY A 101 13.65 -12.52 -6.89
CA GLY A 101 12.27 -12.36 -7.33
C GLY A 101 11.28 -12.63 -6.22
N LEU A 102 10.06 -12.24 -6.50
CA LEU A 102 8.88 -12.47 -5.68
C LEU A 102 8.01 -13.54 -6.34
N ASN A 103 7.89 -14.71 -5.69
CA ASN A 103 6.87 -15.69 -6.07
C ASN A 103 5.59 -15.36 -5.32
N PHE A 104 4.45 -15.44 -5.98
CA PHE A 104 3.16 -15.20 -5.34
C PHE A 104 2.07 -16.10 -5.88
N THR A 105 1.09 -16.36 -5.04
CA THR A 105 -0.15 -17.05 -5.40
C THR A 105 -1.31 -16.06 -5.27
N VAL A 106 -2.38 -16.34 -5.97
CA VAL A 106 -3.56 -15.46 -6.01
C VAL A 106 -4.83 -16.23 -5.61
N THR A 107 -5.90 -15.52 -5.39
CA THR A 107 -7.23 -16.10 -5.16
C THR A 107 -7.70 -16.91 -6.38
N ASP A 108 -8.60 -17.86 -6.18
CA ASP A 108 -9.16 -18.69 -7.26
C ASP A 108 -9.84 -17.84 -8.34
N ASP A 109 -10.50 -16.74 -7.96
CA ASP A 109 -11.16 -15.85 -8.92
C ASP A 109 -10.15 -15.08 -9.77
N ALA A 110 -9.04 -14.62 -9.20
CA ALA A 110 -7.97 -14.00 -9.95
C ALA A 110 -7.27 -15.02 -10.86
N ALA A 111 -7.02 -16.24 -10.37
CA ALA A 111 -6.45 -17.33 -11.16
C ALA A 111 -7.31 -17.66 -12.39
N LYS A 112 -8.63 -17.74 -12.21
CA LYS A 112 -9.59 -17.93 -13.33
C LYS A 112 -9.53 -16.78 -14.32
N ARG A 113 -9.54 -15.52 -13.87
CA ARG A 113 -9.42 -14.35 -14.74
C ARG A 113 -8.15 -14.40 -15.59
N VAL A 114 -7.01 -14.68 -14.96
CA VAL A 114 -5.72 -14.79 -15.65
C VAL A 114 -5.72 -15.96 -16.65
N HIS A 115 -6.23 -17.12 -16.22
CA HIS A 115 -6.32 -18.31 -17.09
C HIS A 115 -7.16 -18.04 -18.34
N GLU A 116 -8.38 -17.57 -18.19
CA GLU A 116 -9.29 -17.30 -19.30
C GLU A 116 -8.73 -16.22 -20.24
N PHE A 117 -8.17 -15.14 -19.66
CA PHE A 117 -7.55 -14.10 -20.46
C PHE A 117 -6.36 -14.65 -21.26
N SER A 118 -5.41 -15.33 -20.60
CA SER A 118 -4.20 -15.83 -21.25
C SER A 118 -4.49 -16.87 -22.32
N LYS A 119 -5.49 -17.72 -22.13
CA LYS A 119 -5.96 -18.70 -23.11
C LYS A 119 -6.40 -18.04 -24.44
N GLN A 120 -7.07 -16.89 -24.35
CA GLN A 120 -7.61 -16.18 -25.51
C GLN A 120 -6.59 -15.20 -26.13
N HIS A 121 -5.52 -14.85 -25.44
CA HIS A 121 -4.61 -13.76 -25.81
C HIS A 121 -3.15 -14.22 -25.85
N VAL A 122 -2.90 -15.44 -26.32
CA VAL A 122 -1.52 -15.91 -26.57
C VAL A 122 -0.81 -14.96 -27.54
N GLY A 123 0.42 -14.61 -27.20
CA GLY A 123 1.23 -13.65 -27.95
C GLY A 123 1.14 -12.20 -27.45
N ARG A 124 0.16 -11.84 -26.60
CA ARG A 124 0.09 -10.51 -25.95
C ARG A 124 1.10 -10.41 -24.80
N ASN A 125 1.45 -9.18 -24.42
CA ASN A 125 2.31 -8.91 -23.28
C ASN A 125 1.47 -8.55 -22.06
N LEU A 126 1.91 -9.04 -20.90
CA LEU A 126 1.46 -8.58 -19.59
C LEU A 126 2.49 -7.63 -19.01
N ALA A 127 2.07 -6.67 -18.18
CA ALA A 127 2.96 -5.86 -17.37
C ALA A 127 2.85 -6.30 -15.92
N LEU A 128 3.98 -6.60 -15.30
CA LEU A 128 4.10 -6.83 -13.87
C LEU A 128 4.58 -5.54 -13.23
N VAL A 129 3.71 -4.90 -12.44
CA VAL A 129 3.93 -3.56 -11.89
C VAL A 129 3.96 -3.62 -10.37
N VAL A 130 4.95 -2.97 -9.77
CA VAL A 130 5.06 -2.80 -8.32
C VAL A 130 5.28 -1.33 -8.01
N ASP A 131 4.41 -0.75 -7.19
CA ASP A 131 4.44 0.67 -6.80
C ASP A 131 4.53 1.62 -8.01
N GLY A 132 3.82 1.29 -9.10
CA GLY A 132 3.77 2.08 -10.33
C GLY A 132 4.96 1.90 -11.27
N LYS A 133 5.93 1.06 -10.93
CA LYS A 133 7.08 0.72 -11.77
C LYS A 133 6.94 -0.67 -12.37
N VAL A 134 7.20 -0.81 -13.67
CA VAL A 134 7.19 -2.09 -14.37
C VAL A 134 8.47 -2.87 -14.06
N HIS A 135 8.33 -4.08 -13.57
CA HIS A 135 9.44 -5.02 -13.32
C HIS A 135 9.59 -6.07 -14.41
N GLY A 136 8.61 -6.21 -15.27
CA GLY A 136 8.69 -7.11 -16.41
C GLY A 136 7.48 -7.03 -17.32
N THR A 137 7.68 -7.39 -18.58
CA THR A 137 6.63 -7.45 -19.60
C THR A 137 6.63 -8.83 -20.28
N PRO A 138 6.32 -9.91 -19.53
CA PRO A 138 6.32 -11.25 -20.11
C PRO A 138 5.28 -11.38 -21.21
N ARG A 139 5.65 -12.11 -22.27
CA ARG A 139 4.74 -12.51 -23.33
C ARG A 139 3.97 -13.77 -22.93
N ILE A 140 2.69 -13.78 -23.15
CA ILE A 140 1.85 -14.95 -22.95
C ILE A 140 2.21 -16.02 -24.01
N ALA A 141 2.86 -17.11 -23.57
CA ALA A 141 3.22 -18.22 -24.45
C ALA A 141 2.12 -19.29 -24.51
N SER A 142 1.35 -19.45 -23.43
CA SER A 142 0.24 -20.39 -23.28
C SER A 142 -0.70 -19.92 -22.19
N ALA A 143 -1.80 -20.63 -21.98
CA ALA A 143 -2.69 -20.38 -20.83
C ALA A 143 -1.91 -20.48 -19.52
N LEU A 144 -2.00 -19.43 -18.70
CA LEU A 144 -1.30 -19.33 -17.42
C LEU A 144 -2.10 -20.04 -16.33
N VAL A 145 -1.41 -20.81 -15.51
CA VAL A 145 -1.99 -21.53 -14.35
C VAL A 145 -1.03 -21.49 -13.16
N GLY A 146 -1.56 -21.44 -11.96
CA GLY A 146 -0.78 -21.60 -10.73
C GLY A 146 -0.16 -20.32 -10.19
N GLY A 147 1.05 -20.45 -9.65
CA GLY A 147 1.80 -19.34 -9.06
C GLY A 147 2.50 -18.48 -10.10
N TYR A 148 2.79 -17.26 -9.72
CA TYR A 148 3.45 -16.26 -10.56
C TYR A 148 4.75 -15.81 -9.93
N ARG A 149 5.68 -15.32 -10.77
CA ARG A 149 6.96 -14.77 -10.34
C ARG A 149 7.23 -13.43 -11.01
N ILE A 150 7.72 -12.49 -10.23
CA ILE A 150 8.26 -11.20 -10.68
C ILE A 150 9.74 -11.18 -10.33
N ASP A 151 10.61 -11.02 -11.33
CA ASP A 151 12.05 -10.87 -11.14
C ASP A 151 12.48 -9.40 -11.19
N GLY A 152 13.77 -9.15 -10.91
CA GLY A 152 14.38 -7.83 -11.05
C GLY A 152 14.42 -7.01 -9.77
N PHE A 153 14.28 -7.67 -8.62
CA PHE A 153 14.51 -7.06 -7.31
C PHE A 153 15.96 -7.29 -6.84
N ASN A 154 16.42 -6.44 -5.93
CA ASN A 154 17.47 -6.83 -5.02
C ASN A 154 16.89 -7.68 -3.87
N ARG A 155 17.75 -8.31 -3.09
CA ARG A 155 17.33 -9.18 -1.98
C ARG A 155 16.42 -8.45 -0.97
N ALA A 156 16.85 -7.26 -0.53
CA ALA A 156 16.15 -6.51 0.50
C ALA A 156 14.73 -6.10 0.07
N ASP A 157 14.55 -5.69 -1.19
CA ASP A 157 13.25 -5.34 -1.73
C ASP A 157 12.34 -6.55 -1.88
N ALA A 158 12.86 -7.68 -2.37
CA ALA A 158 12.08 -8.92 -2.48
C ALA A 158 11.58 -9.40 -1.11
N GLU A 159 12.46 -9.43 -0.10
CA GLU A 159 12.12 -9.82 1.28
C GLU A 159 11.13 -8.83 1.93
N ARG A 160 11.30 -7.53 1.71
CA ARG A 160 10.39 -6.48 2.19
C ARG A 160 8.98 -6.64 1.61
N LEU A 161 8.87 -6.86 0.30
CA LEU A 161 7.59 -7.07 -0.39
C LEU A 161 6.89 -8.34 0.09
N ALA A 162 7.62 -9.46 0.19
CA ALA A 162 7.10 -10.72 0.70
C ALA A 162 6.56 -10.57 2.13
N THR A 163 7.31 -9.90 3.00
CA THR A 163 6.92 -9.62 4.39
C THR A 163 5.68 -8.75 4.47
N ALA A 164 5.62 -7.67 3.68
CA ALA A 164 4.47 -6.77 3.66
C ALA A 164 3.18 -7.49 3.27
N ILE A 165 3.23 -8.34 2.25
CA ILE A 165 2.08 -9.14 1.80
C ILE A 165 1.68 -10.17 2.88
N SER A 166 2.65 -10.88 3.47
CA SER A 166 2.41 -11.89 4.50
C SER A 166 1.80 -11.30 5.77
N ASN A 167 2.14 -10.06 6.11
CA ASN A 167 1.60 -9.32 7.26
C ASN A 167 0.19 -8.74 7.03
N GLY A 168 -0.47 -9.12 5.96
CA GLY A 168 -1.88 -8.80 5.76
C GLY A 168 -2.15 -7.53 4.96
N CYS A 169 -1.22 -7.10 4.10
CA CYS A 169 -1.49 -6.06 3.08
C CYS A 169 -2.59 -6.48 2.07
N ARG A 170 -3.67 -7.03 2.58
CA ARG A 170 -4.88 -7.34 1.81
C ARG A 170 -5.83 -6.16 1.97
N ARG A 171 -6.06 -5.42 0.92
CA ARG A 171 -7.10 -4.40 0.85
C ARG A 171 -8.32 -4.92 0.13
#